data_7fe69dabf7e910e95bb5f9b31fdf3f9b
#
_entry.id   7fe69dabf7e910e95bb5f9b31fdf3f9b
#
_cell.length_a   1.000
_cell.length_b   1.000
_cell.length_c   1.000
_cell.angle_alpha   90.00
_cell.angle_beta   90.00
_cell.angle_gamma   90.00
#
_symmetry.space_group_name_H-M   'P 1'
#
loop_
_entity.id
_entity.type
_entity.pdbx_description
1 polymer ?
#
loop_
_entity_poly.entity_id
_entity_poly.type
_entity_poly.pdbx_seq_one_letter_code
_entity_poly.pdbx_strand_id
1 'polypeptide(L)'
;MKKKFLSAVLAVLTTATLLAGCGGSSDGQASSGDTGSKGDKMKVGMVTDAGTIDDKSFNQGTWEGIQKAEKDLGVEAKYLKPSGTTEADYLKEIGNLYDAGFKFIVTPGFKFETAIYKGQEKYKDAKFVLLDGAPHSGAKDAKPEVGPNTVSIFFAEEQAGFMAGVATA
;
A
#
# COMPACT_ATOMS: atom_id res chain seq x y z
N MET A 1 -18.06 -39.36 43.63
CA MET A 1 -17.51 -40.66 43.19
C MET A 1 -16.45 -40.33 42.16
N LYS A 2 -15.20 -40.18 42.58
CA LYS A 2 -14.06 -41.14 42.48
C LYS A 2 -13.98 -41.75 41.04
N LYS A 3 -12.98 -41.36 40.26
CA LYS A 3 -11.74 -42.13 40.10
C LYS A 3 -10.76 -41.36 39.19
N LYS A 4 -9.62 -41.15 39.70
CA LYS A 4 -8.24 -41.01 39.27
C LYS A 4 -7.78 -42.18 38.38
N PHE A 5 -6.86 -41.93 37.44
CA PHE A 5 -5.70 -42.73 37.01
C PHE A 5 -4.94 -41.81 36.05
N LEU A 6 -3.80 -41.38 36.27
CA LEU A 6 -2.40 -41.64 36.66
C LEU A 6 -1.70 -42.63 35.72
N SER A 7 -0.53 -42.26 35.33
CA SER A 7 0.64 -42.99 34.74
C SER A 7 0.75 -42.92 33.20
N ALA A 8 1.91 -42.78 32.56
CA ALA A 8 3.32 -42.66 32.98
C ALA A 8 4.17 -42.20 31.75
N VAL A 9 5.13 -41.39 32.01
CA VAL A 9 6.53 -41.32 31.57
C VAL A 9 6.97 -42.34 30.49
N LEU A 10 7.58 -41.83 29.37
CA LEU A 10 8.80 -42.43 28.82
C LEU A 10 9.61 -41.37 28.06
N ALA A 11 10.79 -41.08 28.58
CA ALA A 11 11.87 -40.34 27.98
C ALA A 11 12.68 -41.25 27.06
N VAL A 12 13.07 -40.79 25.87
CA VAL A 12 14.17 -41.35 25.10
C VAL A 12 15.06 -40.22 24.57
N LEU A 13 16.21 -40.10 25.19
CA LEU A 13 17.40 -39.43 24.65
C LEU A 13 18.00 -40.28 23.53
N THR A 14 18.40 -39.68 22.42
CA THR A 14 19.62 -40.10 21.65
C THR A 14 20.07 -38.94 20.77
N THR A 15 21.14 -38.36 21.12
CA THR A 15 22.54 -38.33 20.62
C THR A 15 22.78 -37.51 19.36
N ALA A 16 23.65 -36.53 19.60
CA ALA A 16 24.33 -35.65 18.66
C ALA A 16 25.24 -36.44 17.71
N THR A 17 25.36 -35.96 16.47
CA THR A 17 26.55 -36.12 15.64
C THR A 17 26.92 -34.82 14.96
N LEU A 18 28.00 -34.21 15.44
CA LEU A 18 28.80 -33.21 14.76
C LEU A 18 29.60 -33.89 13.64
N LEU A 19 29.51 -33.39 12.42
CA LEU A 19 30.60 -33.58 11.45
C LEU A 19 30.97 -32.22 10.88
N ALA A 20 32.14 -31.76 11.31
CA ALA A 20 32.90 -30.72 10.68
C ALA A 20 33.55 -31.27 9.40
N GLY A 21 33.41 -30.58 8.31
CA GLY A 21 34.10 -30.85 7.05
C GLY A 21 34.52 -29.53 6.42
N CYS A 22 35.79 -29.21 6.59
CA CYS A 22 36.46 -28.06 5.97
C CYS A 22 37.06 -28.50 4.64
N GLY A 23 36.99 -27.62 3.61
CA GLY A 23 37.98 -27.66 2.53
C GLY A 23 37.44 -27.48 1.12
N GLY A 24 37.96 -26.46 0.45
CA GLY A 24 38.10 -26.44 -1.01
C GLY A 24 37.49 -25.24 -1.73
N SER A 25 38.35 -24.32 -2.15
CA SER A 25 38.12 -23.18 -3.03
C SER A 25 37.63 -23.57 -4.42
N SER A 26 36.85 -22.75 -5.01
CA SER A 26 36.91 -22.05 -6.31
C SER A 26 35.60 -22.06 -7.11
N ASP A 27 35.40 -20.90 -7.65
CA ASP A 27 34.61 -20.53 -8.83
C ASP A 27 33.10 -20.29 -8.67
N GLY A 28 32.83 -19.01 -8.99
CA GLY A 28 31.56 -18.34 -8.93
C GLY A 28 30.47 -18.95 -9.82
N GLN A 29 29.34 -19.08 -9.18
CA GLN A 29 28.07 -19.02 -9.86
C GLN A 29 27.08 -18.42 -8.89
N ALA A 30 26.64 -17.21 -9.20
CA ALA A 30 25.56 -16.54 -8.47
C ALA A 30 24.29 -17.38 -8.62
N SER A 31 24.09 -18.29 -7.68
CA SER A 31 22.80 -18.93 -7.45
C SER A 31 21.95 -17.91 -6.70
N SER A 32 21.02 -17.29 -7.40
CA SER A 32 19.89 -16.59 -6.80
C SER A 32 19.11 -17.62 -5.99
N GLY A 33 19.50 -17.80 -4.74
CA GLY A 33 18.73 -18.56 -3.76
C GLY A 33 17.46 -17.77 -3.45
N ASP A 34 16.38 -18.14 -4.09
CA ASP A 34 15.03 -17.84 -3.64
C ASP A 34 14.80 -18.53 -2.29
N THR A 35 15.26 -17.88 -1.22
CA THR A 35 14.77 -18.16 0.12
C THR A 35 13.41 -17.50 0.24
N GLY A 36 12.38 -18.20 -0.21
CA GLY A 36 10.99 -17.87 0.03
C GLY A 36 10.68 -17.76 1.52
N SER A 37 11.12 -16.66 2.13
CA SER A 37 10.52 -16.15 3.34
C SER A 37 9.06 -15.86 2.97
N LYS A 38 8.11 -16.53 3.62
CA LYS A 38 6.70 -16.12 3.66
C LYS A 38 6.62 -14.80 4.42
N GLY A 39 7.27 -13.74 3.89
CA GLY A 39 7.09 -12.39 4.35
C GLY A 39 5.64 -11.98 4.07
N ASP A 40 5.02 -11.28 4.99
CA ASP A 40 3.71 -10.70 4.77
C ASP A 40 3.70 -9.95 3.44
N LYS A 41 2.72 -10.25 2.59
CA LYS A 41 2.56 -9.58 1.31
C LYS A 41 2.40 -8.08 1.55
N MET A 42 3.06 -7.27 0.74
CA MET A 42 2.82 -5.84 0.74
C MET A 42 1.34 -5.56 0.45
N LYS A 43 0.71 -4.75 1.29
CA LYS A 43 -0.71 -4.40 1.16
C LYS A 43 -0.85 -3.00 0.57
N VAL A 44 -1.56 -2.91 -0.55
CA VAL A 44 -1.84 -1.65 -1.26
C VAL A 44 -3.32 -1.35 -1.18
N GLY A 45 -3.66 -0.25 -0.50
CA GLY A 45 -5.02 0.23 -0.35
C GLY A 45 -5.33 1.39 -1.30
N MET A 46 -6.58 1.54 -1.67
CA MET A 46 -7.10 2.69 -2.38
C MET A 46 -8.37 3.19 -1.70
N VAL A 47 -8.53 4.49 -1.62
CA VAL A 47 -9.82 5.12 -1.31
C VAL A 47 -10.34 5.79 -2.57
N THR A 48 -11.56 5.45 -3.01
CA THR A 48 -12.18 6.16 -4.15
C THR A 48 -12.64 7.55 -3.72
N ASP A 49 -12.73 8.47 -4.66
CA ASP A 49 -13.39 9.76 -4.42
C ASP A 49 -14.92 9.61 -4.41
N ALA A 50 -15.68 10.54 -5.02
CA ALA A 50 -17.13 10.42 -5.17
C ALA A 50 -17.55 9.31 -6.15
N GLY A 51 -16.64 8.88 -7.02
CA GLY A 51 -16.89 7.91 -8.09
C GLY A 51 -16.81 6.46 -7.63
N THR A 52 -16.77 5.58 -8.61
CA THR A 52 -16.64 4.14 -8.45
C THR A 52 -15.45 3.63 -9.24
N ILE A 53 -15.02 2.39 -8.99
CA ILE A 53 -13.87 1.78 -9.70
C ILE A 53 -14.12 1.49 -11.18
N ASP A 54 -15.30 1.79 -11.70
CA ASP A 54 -15.74 1.65 -13.09
C ASP A 54 -16.19 2.99 -13.69
N ASP A 55 -15.68 4.12 -13.17
CA ASP A 55 -16.06 5.49 -13.54
C ASP A 55 -15.46 5.97 -14.87
N LYS A 56 -14.67 5.15 -15.54
CA LYS A 56 -13.91 5.49 -16.76
C LYS A 56 -13.00 6.72 -16.59
N SER A 57 -12.53 6.95 -15.37
CA SER A 57 -11.75 8.10 -14.96
C SER A 57 -10.67 7.70 -13.96
N PHE A 58 -10.34 8.60 -13.02
CA PHE A 58 -9.24 8.41 -12.06
C PHE A 58 -9.40 7.18 -11.17
N ASN A 59 -10.62 6.91 -10.66
CA ASN A 59 -10.81 5.75 -9.78
C ASN A 59 -10.57 4.44 -10.52
N GLN A 60 -11.15 4.29 -11.71
CA GLN A 60 -10.95 3.08 -12.51
C GLN A 60 -9.48 2.89 -12.89
N GLY A 61 -8.85 3.90 -13.47
CA GLY A 61 -7.45 3.80 -13.90
C GLY A 61 -6.50 3.49 -12.74
N THR A 62 -6.75 4.08 -11.57
CA THR A 62 -5.98 3.82 -10.36
C THR A 62 -6.18 2.37 -9.89
N TRP A 63 -7.42 1.90 -9.86
CA TRP A 63 -7.73 0.54 -9.42
C TRP A 63 -7.15 -0.52 -10.38
N GLU A 64 -7.26 -0.31 -11.68
CA GLU A 64 -6.64 -1.18 -12.69
C GLU A 64 -5.12 -1.25 -12.52
N GLY A 65 -4.47 -0.11 -12.22
CA GLY A 65 -3.04 -0.06 -11.91
C GLY A 65 -2.66 -0.87 -10.67
N ILE A 66 -3.46 -0.80 -9.61
CA ILE A 66 -3.26 -1.58 -8.38
C ILE A 66 -3.50 -3.07 -8.63
N GLN A 67 -4.53 -3.45 -9.39
CA GLN A 67 -4.78 -4.84 -9.78
C GLN A 67 -3.64 -5.40 -10.64
N LYS A 68 -3.05 -4.57 -11.50
CA LYS A 68 -1.86 -4.96 -12.24
C LYS A 68 -0.68 -5.21 -11.30
N ALA A 69 -0.45 -4.38 -10.30
CA ALA A 69 0.57 -4.60 -9.29
C ALA A 69 0.30 -5.88 -8.47
N GLU A 70 -0.96 -6.16 -8.13
CA GLU A 70 -1.34 -7.41 -7.46
C GLU A 70 -0.95 -8.63 -8.29
N LYS A 71 -1.24 -8.60 -9.60
CA LYS A 71 -0.92 -9.69 -10.53
C LYS A 71 0.58 -9.85 -10.75
N ASP A 72 1.29 -8.74 -10.95
CA ASP A 72 2.69 -8.78 -11.41
C ASP A 72 3.68 -8.86 -10.23
N LEU A 73 3.34 -8.28 -9.08
CA LEU A 73 4.21 -8.17 -7.91
C LEU A 73 3.73 -8.98 -6.71
N GLY A 74 2.53 -9.56 -6.78
CA GLY A 74 1.95 -10.38 -5.72
C GLY A 74 1.53 -9.60 -4.47
N VAL A 75 1.31 -8.27 -4.58
CA VAL A 75 0.77 -7.47 -3.48
C VAL A 75 -0.67 -7.87 -3.16
N GLU A 76 -1.17 -7.52 -1.98
CA GLU A 76 -2.58 -7.64 -1.63
C GLU A 76 -3.27 -6.31 -1.92
N ALA A 77 -4.32 -6.31 -2.74
CA ALA A 77 -5.05 -5.13 -3.16
C ALA A 77 -6.40 -5.00 -2.45
N LYS A 78 -6.76 -3.79 -2.05
CA LYS A 78 -8.08 -3.48 -1.48
C LYS A 78 -8.46 -2.04 -1.79
N TYR A 79 -9.74 -1.80 -2.10
CA TYR A 79 -10.26 -0.44 -2.13
C TYR A 79 -11.41 -0.26 -1.14
N LEU A 80 -11.62 0.98 -0.70
CA LEU A 80 -12.77 1.41 0.08
C LEU A 80 -13.42 2.61 -0.61
N LYS A 81 -14.75 2.65 -0.54
CA LYS A 81 -15.55 3.77 -1.00
C LYS A 81 -16.11 4.53 0.20
N PRO A 82 -15.84 5.83 0.34
CA PRO A 82 -16.38 6.62 1.44
C PRO A 82 -17.88 6.83 1.30
N SER A 83 -18.55 7.06 2.42
CA SER A 83 -19.99 7.33 2.47
C SER A 83 -20.35 8.76 2.04
N GLY A 84 -19.38 9.66 2.02
CA GLY A 84 -19.49 11.05 1.62
C GLY A 84 -18.21 11.55 0.97
N THR A 85 -18.13 12.86 0.73
CA THR A 85 -17.01 13.49 0.02
C THR A 85 -16.34 14.58 0.84
N THR A 86 -16.52 14.56 2.16
CA THR A 86 -15.84 15.47 3.06
C THR A 86 -14.44 14.94 3.41
N GLU A 87 -13.57 15.82 3.87
CA GLU A 87 -12.28 15.44 4.41
C GLU A 87 -12.39 14.33 5.47
N ALA A 88 -13.39 14.45 6.36
CA ALA A 88 -13.62 13.47 7.42
C ALA A 88 -14.02 12.08 6.86
N ASP A 89 -14.82 12.05 5.79
CA ASP A 89 -15.20 10.79 5.12
C ASP A 89 -13.96 10.10 4.52
N TYR A 90 -13.11 10.86 3.85
CA TYR A 90 -11.86 10.34 3.28
C TYR A 90 -10.90 9.85 4.36
N LEU A 91 -10.67 10.65 5.42
CA LEU A 91 -9.79 10.27 6.53
C LEU A 91 -10.28 9.03 7.26
N LYS A 92 -11.59 8.83 7.36
CA LYS A 92 -12.18 7.64 7.95
C LYS A 92 -11.79 6.39 7.18
N GLU A 93 -11.94 6.41 5.85
CA GLU A 93 -11.60 5.24 5.03
C GLU A 93 -10.08 5.02 4.92
N ILE A 94 -9.29 6.08 4.92
CA ILE A 94 -7.82 5.99 5.07
C ILE A 94 -7.47 5.28 6.38
N GLY A 95 -8.14 5.67 7.49
CA GLY A 95 -7.96 5.01 8.78
C GLY A 95 -8.36 3.54 8.77
N ASN A 96 -9.49 3.21 8.16
CA ASN A 96 -9.96 1.83 8.01
C ASN A 96 -8.97 0.95 7.23
N LEU A 97 -8.36 1.49 6.16
CA LEU A 97 -7.29 0.79 5.43
C LEU A 97 -6.05 0.61 6.31
N TYR A 98 -5.62 1.66 6.99
CA TYR A 98 -4.45 1.64 7.86
C TYR A 98 -4.60 0.60 8.98
N ASP A 99 -5.74 0.58 9.67
CA ASP A 99 -6.05 -0.37 10.75
C ASP A 99 -6.12 -1.82 10.25
N ALA A 100 -6.50 -2.02 8.98
CA ALA A 100 -6.46 -3.32 8.31
C ALA A 100 -5.05 -3.71 7.80
N GLY A 101 -4.03 -2.88 8.06
CA GLY A 101 -2.63 -3.14 7.69
C GLY A 101 -2.25 -2.69 6.27
N PHE A 102 -3.14 -2.00 5.55
CA PHE A 102 -2.85 -1.41 4.23
C PHE A 102 -2.14 -0.07 4.44
N LYS A 103 -0.83 -0.12 4.60
CA LYS A 103 -0.01 1.07 4.87
C LYS A 103 0.57 1.75 3.63
N PHE A 104 0.34 1.22 2.45
CA PHE A 104 0.57 1.89 1.18
C PHE A 104 -0.78 2.26 0.59
N ILE A 105 -1.11 3.56 0.60
CA ILE A 105 -2.47 4.06 0.30
C ILE A 105 -2.41 5.01 -0.89
N VAL A 106 -3.20 4.70 -1.92
CA VAL A 106 -3.33 5.50 -3.13
C VAL A 106 -4.67 6.21 -3.14
N THR A 107 -4.66 7.50 -3.42
CA THR A 107 -5.86 8.35 -3.46
C THR A 107 -5.91 9.12 -4.78
N PRO A 108 -6.93 8.86 -5.64
CA PRO A 108 -7.05 9.49 -6.93
C PRO A 108 -7.82 10.82 -6.87
N GLY A 109 -7.11 11.90 -7.16
CA GLY A 109 -7.71 13.21 -7.40
C GLY A 109 -7.55 14.22 -6.26
N PHE A 110 -7.64 15.49 -6.61
CA PHE A 110 -7.39 16.66 -5.74
C PHE A 110 -8.31 16.74 -4.51
N LYS A 111 -9.45 16.08 -4.53
CA LYS A 111 -10.38 16.07 -3.37
C LYS A 111 -9.77 15.47 -2.10
N PHE A 112 -8.68 14.74 -2.24
CA PHE A 112 -7.97 14.14 -1.10
C PHE A 112 -6.91 15.06 -0.48
N GLU A 113 -6.63 16.22 -1.04
CA GLU A 113 -5.51 17.09 -0.63
C GLU A 113 -5.50 17.38 0.88
N THR A 114 -6.64 17.81 1.45
CA THR A 114 -6.74 18.10 2.88
C THR A 114 -6.76 16.84 3.75
N ALA A 115 -7.34 15.76 3.26
CA ALA A 115 -7.34 14.47 3.96
C ALA A 115 -5.92 13.87 4.02
N ILE A 116 -5.16 13.94 2.91
CA ILE A 116 -3.77 13.47 2.88
C ILE A 116 -2.87 14.39 3.71
N TYR A 117 -3.10 15.71 3.71
CA TYR A 117 -2.39 16.63 4.59
C TYR A 117 -2.46 16.19 6.06
N LYS A 118 -3.65 15.84 6.55
CA LYS A 118 -3.83 15.32 7.91
C LYS A 118 -3.37 13.87 8.06
N GLY A 119 -3.60 13.05 7.05
CA GLY A 119 -3.22 11.64 7.04
C GLY A 119 -1.73 11.41 7.14
N GLN A 120 -0.93 12.17 6.40
CA GLN A 120 0.54 12.06 6.42
C GLN A 120 1.13 12.41 7.78
N GLU A 121 0.48 13.33 8.53
CA GLU A 121 0.87 13.68 9.87
C GLU A 121 0.42 12.64 10.91
N LYS A 122 -0.76 12.10 10.74
CA LYS A 122 -1.37 11.14 11.68
C LYS A 122 -0.75 9.73 11.55
N TYR A 123 -0.46 9.29 10.33
CA TYR A 123 -0.01 7.94 10.03
C TYR A 123 1.41 7.95 9.47
N LYS A 124 2.39 8.25 10.33
CA LYS A 124 3.80 8.46 9.95
C LYS A 124 4.47 7.25 9.27
N ASP A 125 4.03 6.05 9.57
CA ASP A 125 4.54 4.79 9.00
C ASP A 125 3.75 4.31 7.77
N ALA A 126 2.67 5.00 7.40
CA ALA A 126 2.01 4.80 6.12
C ALA A 126 2.72 5.56 4.99
N LYS A 127 2.57 5.08 3.76
CA LYS A 127 3.01 5.74 2.53
C LYS A 127 1.79 6.14 1.71
N PHE A 128 1.75 7.37 1.27
CA PHE A 128 0.64 7.93 0.51
C PHE A 128 1.06 8.27 -0.91
N VAL A 129 0.20 7.98 -1.85
CA VAL A 129 0.28 8.46 -3.22
C VAL A 129 -0.99 9.25 -3.51
N LEU A 130 -0.83 10.53 -3.79
CA LEU A 130 -1.91 11.42 -4.20
C LEU A 130 -1.76 11.71 -5.70
N LEU A 131 -2.77 11.32 -6.47
CA LEU A 131 -2.82 11.60 -7.90
C LEU A 131 -3.56 12.91 -8.14
N ASP A 132 -3.03 13.74 -9.01
CA ASP A 132 -3.61 15.00 -9.46
C ASP A 132 -3.92 15.98 -8.31
N GLY A 133 -2.94 16.14 -7.42
CA GLY A 133 -3.06 17.07 -6.30
C GLY A 133 -1.83 17.06 -5.40
N ALA A 134 -1.77 18.03 -4.51
CA ALA A 134 -0.76 18.13 -3.46
C ALA A 134 -1.40 18.44 -2.11
N PRO A 135 -0.96 17.77 -1.02
CA PRO A 135 -1.51 18.00 0.31
C PRO A 135 -1.38 19.47 0.75
N HIS A 136 -2.43 20.01 1.35
CA HIS A 136 -2.42 21.34 1.94
C HIS A 136 -3.45 21.44 3.10
N SER A 137 -3.31 22.44 3.95
CA SER A 137 -4.12 22.60 5.18
C SER A 137 -5.60 22.92 4.92
N GLY A 138 -5.98 23.30 3.70
CA GLY A 138 -7.32 23.80 3.38
C GLY A 138 -7.57 25.25 3.76
N ALA A 139 -6.62 25.95 4.37
CA ALA A 139 -6.73 27.36 4.65
C ALA A 139 -6.71 28.19 3.36
N LYS A 140 -7.29 29.41 3.42
CA LYS A 140 -7.18 30.35 2.30
C LYS A 140 -5.68 30.60 2.02
N ASP A 141 -5.29 30.52 0.76
CA ASP A 141 -3.90 30.69 0.30
C ASP A 141 -2.90 29.66 0.87
N ALA A 142 -3.39 28.47 1.30
CA ALA A 142 -2.54 27.38 1.73
C ALA A 142 -1.61 26.93 0.59
N LYS A 143 -0.34 26.75 0.94
CA LYS A 143 0.65 26.18 0.01
C LYS A 143 0.68 24.67 0.12
N PRO A 144 1.06 23.96 -0.93
CA PRO A 144 1.32 22.53 -0.85
C PRO A 144 2.40 22.18 0.18
N GLU A 145 2.11 21.16 1.00
CA GLU A 145 3.03 20.64 2.01
C GLU A 145 3.08 19.12 1.90
N VAL A 146 3.99 18.62 1.06
CA VAL A 146 4.17 17.18 0.83
C VAL A 146 5.11 16.62 1.90
N GLY A 147 4.60 15.73 2.73
CA GLY A 147 5.36 15.07 3.78
C GLY A 147 6.34 14.01 3.26
N PRO A 148 7.30 13.56 4.09
CA PRO A 148 8.33 12.60 3.68
C PRO A 148 7.78 11.19 3.38
N ASN A 149 6.54 10.94 3.73
CA ASN A 149 5.81 9.70 3.50
C ASN A 149 4.73 9.83 2.41
N THR A 150 4.72 10.94 1.65
CA THR A 150 3.73 11.22 0.61
C THR A 150 4.42 11.51 -0.72
N VAL A 151 3.85 11.03 -1.80
CA VAL A 151 4.20 11.37 -3.18
C VAL A 151 2.98 11.97 -3.87
N SER A 152 3.16 13.14 -4.46
CA SER A 152 2.18 13.79 -5.34
C SER A 152 2.55 13.56 -6.79
N ILE A 153 1.60 13.12 -7.60
CA ILE A 153 1.79 12.85 -9.03
C ILE A 153 0.81 13.73 -9.80
N PHE A 154 1.34 14.56 -10.69
CA PHE A 154 0.56 15.41 -11.57
C PHE A 154 0.66 14.92 -13.01
N PHE A 155 -0.32 15.26 -13.81
CA PHE A 155 -0.34 14.99 -15.24
C PHE A 155 0.02 16.28 -16.00
N ALA A 156 0.43 16.15 -17.27
CA ALA A 156 0.73 17.29 -18.14
C ALA A 156 -0.54 17.71 -18.91
N GLU A 157 -1.56 18.19 -18.17
CA GLU A 157 -2.87 18.54 -18.73
C GLU A 157 -2.79 19.65 -19.76
N GLU A 158 -1.82 20.56 -19.62
CA GLU A 158 -1.54 21.64 -20.56
C GLU A 158 -1.23 21.11 -21.97
N GLN A 159 -0.62 19.92 -22.08
CA GLN A 159 -0.34 19.30 -23.37
C GLN A 159 -1.62 18.85 -24.06
N ALA A 160 -2.50 18.18 -23.31
CA ALA A 160 -3.83 17.79 -23.83
C ALA A 160 -4.68 19.01 -24.19
N GLY A 161 -4.66 20.04 -23.33
CA GLY A 161 -5.35 21.31 -23.57
C GLY A 161 -4.85 22.03 -24.82
N PHE A 162 -3.55 22.07 -25.03
CA PHE A 162 -2.94 22.63 -26.24
C PHE A 162 -3.41 21.88 -27.51
N MET A 163 -3.35 20.56 -27.49
CA MET A 163 -3.79 19.73 -28.63
C MET A 163 -5.27 19.92 -28.95
N ALA A 164 -6.13 20.01 -27.93
CA ALA A 164 -7.56 20.28 -28.10
C ALA A 164 -7.76 21.68 -28.70
N GLY A 165 -7.04 22.70 -28.25
CA GLY A 165 -7.09 24.05 -28.79
C GLY A 165 -6.71 24.11 -30.28
N VAL A 166 -5.64 23.42 -30.65
CA VAL A 166 -5.21 23.33 -32.08
C VAL A 166 -6.26 22.62 -32.95
N ALA A 167 -6.91 21.58 -32.41
CA ALA A 167 -7.92 20.82 -33.15
C ALA A 167 -9.24 21.60 -33.38
N THR A 168 -9.50 22.66 -32.59
CA THR A 168 -10.73 23.45 -32.63
C THR A 168 -10.57 24.85 -33.25
N ALA A 169 -9.36 25.25 -33.59
CA ALA A 169 -9.02 26.52 -34.26
C ALA A 169 -9.15 26.41 -35.79
#